data_40aa48459b485a01e3a43711e185f978
#
_entry.id   40aa48459b485a01e3a43711e185f978
#
_cell.length_a   1.000
_cell.length_b   1.000
_cell.length_c   1.000
_cell.angle_alpha   90.00
_cell.angle_beta   90.00
_cell.angle_gamma   90.00
#
_symmetry.space_group_name_H-M   'P 1'
#
loop_
_entity.id
_entity.type
_entity.pdbx_description
1 polymer ?
#
loop_
_entity_poly.entity_id
_entity_poly.type
_entity_poly.pdbx_seq_one_letter_code
_entity_poly.pdbx_strand_id
1 'polypeptide(L)'
;MRGTLTLLNKWDARWLEIAGVVSTWSKDPSTQIGAIAVKDKRLVSTGYNGFPRGIQDYDDRWNNREEKYKYVVHAEMNCIYNANYHNQSLKDSTMYIVGLPVCHECAKGIIQAGVIRVVAEFKDAPLKWARSTEITEKMFKEAGIIYDQI
;
A
#
# COMPACT_ATOMS: atom_id res chain seq x y z
N MET A 1 4.83 18.88 7.55
CA MET A 1 4.31 17.91 8.53
C MET A 1 3.39 16.95 7.81
N ARG A 2 3.57 15.67 8.01
CA ARG A 2 2.76 14.65 7.34
C ARG A 2 1.46 14.44 8.09
N GLY A 3 0.33 14.64 7.42
CA GLY A 3 -0.99 14.31 7.90
C GLY A 3 -1.33 14.57 9.36
N THR A 4 -2.52 14.20 9.77
CA THR A 4 -2.93 14.21 11.17
C THR A 4 -2.44 12.93 11.80
N LEU A 5 -1.60 13.05 12.85
CA LEU A 5 -1.06 11.88 13.51
C LEU A 5 -2.01 11.41 14.60
N THR A 6 -2.56 10.21 14.43
CA THR A 6 -3.12 9.46 15.52
C THR A 6 -1.93 8.89 16.30
N LEU A 7 -2.03 8.84 17.62
CA LEU A 7 -0.96 8.28 18.42
C LEU A 7 -0.77 6.81 18.08
N LEU A 8 0.41 6.45 17.58
CA LEU A 8 0.73 5.07 17.23
C LEU A 8 0.94 4.25 18.49
N ASN A 9 0.42 3.03 18.45
CA ASN A 9 0.61 2.09 19.55
C ASN A 9 1.62 1.01 19.17
N LYS A 10 1.93 0.12 20.13
CA LYS A 10 2.90 -0.95 19.90
C LYS A 10 2.48 -1.91 18.77
N TRP A 11 1.18 -2.09 18.56
CA TRP A 11 0.68 -2.95 17.49
C TRP A 11 0.91 -2.31 16.12
N ASP A 12 0.73 -1.00 16.01
CA ASP A 12 1.04 -0.29 14.76
C ASP A 12 2.52 -0.47 14.41
N ALA A 13 3.41 -0.33 15.39
CA ALA A 13 4.84 -0.52 15.17
C ALA A 13 5.15 -1.95 14.69
N ARG A 14 4.51 -2.94 15.28
CA ARG A 14 4.69 -4.35 14.90
C ARG A 14 4.21 -4.62 13.48
N TRP A 15 3.04 -4.11 13.13
CA TRP A 15 2.49 -4.30 11.78
C TRP A 15 3.31 -3.59 10.72
N LEU A 16 3.82 -2.38 11.02
CA LEU A 16 4.73 -1.68 10.11
C LEU A 16 6.03 -2.46 9.90
N GLU A 17 6.52 -3.13 10.93
CA GLU A 17 7.70 -3.99 10.83
C GLU A 17 7.45 -5.14 9.85
N ILE A 18 6.28 -5.78 9.93
CA ILE A 18 5.88 -6.84 9.00
C ILE A 18 5.73 -6.29 7.58
N ALA A 19 5.08 -5.15 7.41
CA ALA A 19 4.95 -4.52 6.10
C ALA A 19 6.33 -4.20 5.49
N GLY A 20 7.29 -3.80 6.33
CA GLY A 20 8.67 -3.57 5.93
C GLY A 20 9.33 -4.85 5.41
N VAL A 21 9.12 -5.98 6.09
CA VAL A 21 9.62 -7.28 5.61
C VAL A 21 9.00 -7.63 4.27
N VAL A 22 7.69 -7.46 4.13
CA VAL A 22 6.98 -7.74 2.87
C VAL A 22 7.54 -6.89 1.73
N SER A 23 7.90 -5.63 2.00
CA SER A 23 8.46 -4.75 0.97
C SER A 23 9.75 -5.32 0.36
N THR A 24 10.54 -6.06 1.14
CA THR A 24 11.79 -6.64 0.66
C THR A 24 11.58 -7.76 -0.36
N TRP A 25 10.36 -8.25 -0.50
CA TRP A 25 10.04 -9.30 -1.47
C TRP A 25 9.83 -8.75 -2.88
N SER A 26 9.68 -7.43 -3.02
CA SER A 26 9.53 -6.81 -4.34
C SER A 26 10.83 -6.92 -5.14
N LYS A 27 10.68 -7.20 -6.43
CA LYS A 27 11.80 -7.25 -7.38
C LYS A 27 12.08 -5.90 -8.05
N ASP A 28 11.32 -4.87 -7.68
CA ASP A 28 11.48 -3.54 -8.26
C ASP A 28 12.88 -2.99 -7.92
N PRO A 29 13.69 -2.67 -8.93
CA PRO A 29 15.05 -2.17 -8.69
C PRO A 29 15.10 -0.73 -8.16
N SER A 30 14.00 0.01 -8.28
CA SER A 30 13.95 1.42 -7.86
C SER A 30 13.38 1.60 -6.48
N THR A 31 12.17 1.06 -6.23
CA THR A 31 11.46 1.27 -4.96
C THR A 31 10.69 0.02 -4.58
N GLN A 32 10.96 -0.48 -3.38
CA GLN A 32 10.26 -1.65 -2.83
C GLN A 32 9.20 -1.17 -1.85
N ILE A 33 7.96 -1.60 -2.06
CA ILE A 33 6.82 -1.20 -1.25
C ILE A 33 6.13 -2.45 -0.74
N GLY A 34 5.75 -2.43 0.55
CA GLY A 34 4.99 -3.50 1.16
C GLY A 34 3.70 -2.98 1.77
N ALA A 35 2.64 -3.75 1.66
CA ALA A 35 1.35 -3.45 2.26
C ALA A 35 0.79 -4.68 2.93
N ILE A 36 0.21 -4.50 4.12
CA ILE A 36 -0.51 -5.57 4.79
C ILE A 36 -1.87 -5.06 5.26
N ALA A 37 -2.83 -5.96 5.37
CA ALA A 37 -4.14 -5.66 5.94
C ALA A 37 -4.32 -6.46 7.21
N VAL A 38 -4.79 -5.80 8.26
CA VAL A 38 -4.97 -6.37 9.59
C VAL A 38 -6.40 -6.13 10.06
N LYS A 39 -7.02 -7.16 10.61
CA LYS A 39 -8.36 -7.07 11.17
C LYS A 39 -8.42 -7.89 12.46
N ASP A 40 -8.92 -7.29 13.53
CA ASP A 40 -9.02 -7.96 14.83
C ASP A 40 -7.68 -8.54 15.29
N LYS A 41 -6.61 -7.77 15.14
CA LYS A 41 -5.23 -8.17 15.47
C LYS A 41 -4.78 -9.41 14.72
N ARG A 42 -5.29 -9.63 13.51
CA ARG A 42 -4.90 -10.76 12.66
C ARG A 42 -4.45 -10.24 11.31
N LEU A 43 -3.35 -10.78 10.84
CA LEU A 43 -2.86 -10.51 9.48
C LEU A 43 -3.80 -11.21 8.49
N VAL A 44 -4.49 -10.43 7.67
CA VAL A 44 -5.45 -10.95 6.69
C VAL A 44 -4.82 -11.12 5.32
N SER A 45 -4.02 -10.16 4.89
CA SER A 45 -3.45 -10.18 3.54
C SER A 45 -2.15 -9.38 3.49
N THR A 46 -1.32 -9.72 2.52
CA THR A 46 -0.07 -9.02 2.22
C THR A 46 -0.03 -8.67 0.73
N GLY A 47 0.75 -7.68 0.38
CA GLY A 47 1.02 -7.32 -1.00
C GLY A 47 2.32 -6.53 -1.11
N TYR A 48 3.05 -6.74 -2.18
CA TYR A 48 4.21 -5.94 -2.53
C TYR A 48 4.08 -5.55 -3.99
N ASN A 49 4.78 -4.51 -4.41
CA ASN A 49 4.70 -4.08 -5.81
C ASN A 49 5.38 -5.12 -6.71
N GLY A 50 4.61 -5.63 -7.66
CA GLY A 50 5.04 -6.72 -8.52
C GLY A 50 4.08 -6.93 -9.68
N PHE A 51 4.46 -7.85 -10.57
CA PHE A 51 3.64 -8.18 -11.72
C PHE A 51 2.53 -9.15 -11.34
N PRO A 52 1.44 -9.21 -12.12
CA PRO A 52 0.34 -10.15 -11.84
C PRO A 52 0.79 -11.61 -11.85
N ARG A 53 -0.01 -12.45 -11.21
CA ARG A 53 0.21 -13.90 -11.22
C ARG A 53 0.31 -14.42 -12.65
N GLY A 54 1.28 -15.30 -12.91
CA GLY A 54 1.48 -15.90 -14.22
C GLY A 54 2.22 -15.02 -15.23
N ILE A 55 2.50 -13.78 -14.87
CA ILE A 55 3.27 -12.87 -15.72
C ILE A 55 4.74 -12.95 -15.31
N GLN A 56 5.62 -13.15 -16.27
CA GLN A 56 7.04 -13.39 -16.03
C GLN A 56 7.78 -12.13 -15.55
N ASP A 57 8.68 -12.31 -14.59
CA ASP A 57 9.50 -11.24 -14.02
C ASP A 57 10.79 -11.03 -14.82
N TYR A 58 10.68 -10.87 -16.13
CA TYR A 58 11.84 -10.65 -16.96
C TYR A 58 12.58 -9.35 -16.61
N ASP A 59 13.91 -9.39 -16.60
CA ASP A 59 14.72 -8.24 -16.25
C ASP A 59 14.45 -7.03 -17.16
N ASP A 60 14.21 -7.25 -18.43
CA ASP A 60 13.92 -6.17 -19.37
C ASP A 60 12.59 -5.47 -19.07
N ARG A 61 11.64 -6.15 -18.47
CA ARG A 61 10.39 -5.53 -18.00
C ARG A 61 10.62 -4.67 -16.76
N TRP A 62 11.47 -5.13 -15.85
CA TRP A 62 11.79 -4.38 -14.63
C TRP A 62 12.71 -3.21 -14.88
N ASN A 63 13.69 -3.37 -15.76
CA ASN A 63 14.75 -2.36 -15.99
C ASN A 63 14.36 -1.30 -17.01
N ASN A 64 13.28 -1.47 -17.75
CA ASN A 64 12.72 -0.47 -18.65
C ASN A 64 11.53 0.17 -17.98
N ARG A 65 11.66 1.45 -17.57
CA ARG A 65 10.61 2.14 -16.80
C ARG A 65 9.25 2.15 -17.49
N GLU A 66 9.24 2.39 -18.79
CA GLU A 66 8.00 2.41 -19.57
C GLU A 66 7.33 1.03 -19.59
N GLU A 67 8.12 -0.03 -19.77
CA GLU A 67 7.60 -1.40 -19.73
C GLU A 67 7.14 -1.77 -18.33
N LYS A 68 7.92 -1.45 -17.31
CA LYS A 68 7.56 -1.73 -15.92
C LYS A 68 6.18 -1.19 -15.58
N TYR A 69 5.88 0.04 -15.97
CA TYR A 69 4.59 0.67 -15.65
C TYR A 69 3.39 0.02 -16.34
N LYS A 70 3.61 -0.76 -17.38
CA LYS A 70 2.52 -1.50 -18.04
C LYS A 70 2.12 -2.73 -17.25
N TYR A 71 3.04 -3.33 -16.50
CA TYR A 71 2.84 -4.62 -15.83
C TYR A 71 2.71 -4.52 -14.32
N VAL A 72 3.35 -3.54 -13.68
CA VAL A 72 3.43 -3.50 -12.23
C VAL A 72 2.08 -3.19 -11.59
N VAL A 73 1.77 -3.95 -10.54
CA VAL A 73 0.63 -3.68 -9.66
C VAL A 73 1.21 -3.14 -8.36
N HIS A 74 0.66 -2.04 -7.87
CA HIS A 74 1.12 -1.43 -6.62
C HIS A 74 0.86 -2.35 -5.43
N ALA A 75 1.66 -2.22 -4.39
CA ALA A 75 1.58 -3.07 -3.20
C ALA A 75 0.19 -3.06 -2.56
N GLU A 76 -0.42 -1.90 -2.46
CA GLU A 76 -1.76 -1.73 -1.87
C GLU A 76 -2.81 -2.52 -2.65
N MET A 77 -2.77 -2.41 -3.98
CA MET A 77 -3.70 -3.15 -4.83
C MET A 77 -3.43 -4.65 -4.78
N ASN A 78 -2.16 -5.07 -4.73
CA ASN A 78 -1.84 -6.49 -4.57
C ASN A 78 -2.34 -7.04 -3.23
N CYS A 79 -2.28 -6.25 -2.18
CA CYS A 79 -2.85 -6.63 -0.88
C CYS A 79 -4.36 -6.88 -1.02
N ILE A 80 -5.08 -6.01 -1.72
CA ILE A 80 -6.51 -6.15 -1.97
C ILE A 80 -6.80 -7.36 -2.85
N TYR A 81 -6.07 -7.53 -3.94
CA TYR A 81 -6.27 -8.66 -4.85
C TYR A 81 -5.95 -10.00 -4.20
N ASN A 82 -4.90 -10.06 -3.36
CA ASN A 82 -4.56 -11.27 -2.63
C ASN A 82 -5.68 -11.65 -1.65
N ALA A 83 -6.26 -10.68 -0.96
CA ALA A 83 -7.41 -10.93 -0.08
C ALA A 83 -8.57 -11.49 -0.89
N ASN A 84 -8.90 -10.85 -2.01
CA ASN A 84 -10.00 -11.30 -2.87
C ASN A 84 -9.74 -12.70 -3.43
N TYR A 85 -8.51 -12.98 -3.84
CA TYR A 85 -8.13 -14.30 -4.37
C TYR A 85 -8.38 -15.43 -3.37
N HIS A 86 -8.24 -15.15 -2.09
CA HIS A 86 -8.46 -16.11 -1.01
C HIS A 86 -9.82 -15.95 -0.32
N ASN A 87 -10.76 -15.23 -0.93
CA ASN A 87 -12.11 -15.01 -0.40
C ASN A 87 -12.12 -14.34 0.98
N GLN A 88 -11.17 -13.42 1.20
CA GLN A 88 -11.08 -12.65 2.44
C GLN A 88 -11.56 -11.22 2.20
N SER A 89 -12.50 -10.77 3.02
CA SER A 89 -12.96 -9.40 2.96
C SER A 89 -11.99 -8.49 3.75
N LEU A 90 -11.69 -7.33 3.19
CA LEU A 90 -10.92 -6.29 3.91
C LEU A 90 -11.82 -5.26 4.57
N LYS A 91 -13.13 -5.49 4.59
CA LYS A 91 -14.05 -4.59 5.26
C LYS A 91 -13.67 -4.43 6.73
N ASP A 92 -13.61 -3.18 7.18
CA ASP A 92 -13.27 -2.81 8.55
C ASP A 92 -11.82 -3.13 8.95
N SER A 93 -10.92 -3.34 7.97
CA SER A 93 -9.51 -3.59 8.24
C SER A 93 -8.70 -2.30 8.33
N THR A 94 -7.47 -2.42 8.85
CA THR A 94 -6.44 -1.39 8.79
C THR A 94 -5.37 -1.84 7.82
N MET A 95 -4.94 -0.96 6.92
CA MET A 95 -3.85 -1.25 5.98
C MET A 95 -2.59 -0.50 6.41
N TYR A 96 -1.49 -1.24 6.51
CA TYR A 96 -0.16 -0.69 6.84
C TYR A 96 0.71 -0.77 5.60
N ILE A 97 1.36 0.35 5.26
CA ILE A 97 2.13 0.48 4.02
C ILE A 97 3.50 1.04 4.35
N VAL A 98 4.54 0.44 3.80
CA VAL A 98 5.92 0.89 3.94
C VAL A 98 6.53 1.13 2.57
N GLY A 99 7.12 2.30 2.36
CA GLY A 99 7.86 2.64 1.17
C GLY A 99 7.51 3.98 0.53
N LEU A 100 6.27 4.20 0.20
CA LEU A 100 5.79 5.44 -0.42
C LEU A 100 4.41 5.81 0.13
N PRO A 101 4.02 7.08 0.02
CA PRO A 101 2.65 7.47 0.32
C PRO A 101 1.69 6.84 -0.68
N VAL A 102 0.42 6.75 -0.31
CA VAL A 102 -0.62 6.14 -1.15
C VAL A 102 -0.96 7.05 -2.33
N CYS A 103 -0.90 6.52 -3.55
CA CYS A 103 -1.34 7.26 -4.72
C CYS A 103 -2.87 7.28 -4.83
N HIS A 104 -3.41 8.24 -5.58
CA HIS A 104 -4.87 8.40 -5.67
C HIS A 104 -5.56 7.21 -6.35
N GLU A 105 -4.87 6.50 -7.25
CA GLU A 105 -5.45 5.31 -7.87
C GLU A 105 -5.64 4.19 -6.84
N CYS A 106 -4.64 3.96 -5.99
CA CYS A 106 -4.75 2.96 -4.92
C CYS A 106 -5.77 3.39 -3.86
N ALA A 107 -5.86 4.69 -3.58
CA ALA A 107 -6.83 5.22 -2.62
C ALA A 107 -8.26 4.81 -2.97
N LYS A 108 -8.61 4.86 -4.25
CA LYS A 108 -9.94 4.44 -4.70
C LYS A 108 -10.21 2.98 -4.37
N GLY A 109 -9.24 2.11 -4.65
CA GLY A 109 -9.36 0.69 -4.34
C GLY A 109 -9.46 0.41 -2.85
N ILE A 110 -8.69 1.12 -2.05
CA ILE A 110 -8.70 0.99 -0.59
C ILE A 110 -10.07 1.37 -0.02
N ILE A 111 -10.64 2.47 -0.50
CA ILE A 111 -11.99 2.91 -0.09
C ILE A 111 -13.02 1.85 -0.44
N GLN A 112 -12.99 1.36 -1.69
CA GLN A 112 -13.97 0.39 -2.16
C GLN A 112 -13.85 -0.97 -1.47
N ALA A 113 -12.65 -1.31 -0.98
CA ALA A 113 -12.43 -2.56 -0.25
C ALA A 113 -12.96 -2.49 1.19
N GLY A 114 -13.31 -1.32 1.68
CA GLY A 114 -13.87 -1.17 3.02
C GLY A 114 -12.83 -0.99 4.13
N VAL A 115 -11.61 -0.66 3.78
CA VAL A 115 -10.55 -0.34 4.76
C VAL A 115 -10.95 0.93 5.51
N ILE A 116 -10.79 0.93 6.83
CA ILE A 116 -11.22 2.07 7.67
C ILE A 116 -10.07 2.92 8.18
N ARG A 117 -8.85 2.42 8.11
CA ARG A 117 -7.65 3.15 8.53
C ARG A 117 -6.47 2.75 7.67
N VAL A 118 -5.65 3.72 7.33
CA VAL A 118 -4.40 3.50 6.58
C VAL A 118 -3.25 4.14 7.34
N VAL A 119 -2.18 3.39 7.53
CA VAL A 119 -0.94 3.86 8.16
C VAL A 119 0.18 3.70 7.14
N ALA A 120 0.78 4.79 6.70
CA ALA A 120 1.84 4.78 5.69
C ALA A 120 3.13 5.33 6.29
N GLU A 121 4.20 4.53 6.21
CA GLU A 121 5.54 4.91 6.63
C GLU A 121 6.44 5.04 5.41
N PHE A 122 7.05 6.21 5.23
CA PHE A 122 7.94 6.47 4.12
C PHE A 122 8.93 7.58 4.48
N LYS A 123 10.13 7.52 3.90
CA LYS A 123 11.17 8.52 4.15
C LYS A 123 10.97 9.74 3.27
N ASP A 124 10.82 9.51 1.97
CA ASP A 124 10.71 10.56 0.98
C ASP A 124 9.49 10.34 0.09
N ALA A 125 8.78 11.42 -0.20
CA ALA A 125 7.70 11.42 -1.18
C ALA A 125 8.22 12.12 -2.44
N PRO A 126 8.28 11.43 -3.60
CA PRO A 126 8.71 12.08 -4.83
C PRO A 126 7.85 13.30 -5.12
N LEU A 127 8.47 14.41 -5.50
CA LEU A 127 7.77 15.66 -5.77
C LEU A 127 6.69 15.49 -6.85
N LYS A 128 6.96 14.65 -7.83
CA LYS A 128 6.00 14.35 -8.91
C LYS A 128 4.71 13.71 -8.40
N TRP A 129 4.71 13.19 -7.17
CA TRP A 129 3.55 12.55 -6.55
C TRP A 129 2.72 13.51 -5.69
N ALA A 130 3.17 14.76 -5.51
CA ALA A 130 2.53 15.71 -4.62
C ALA A 130 1.02 15.89 -4.90
N ARG A 131 0.64 16.01 -6.17
CA ARG A 131 -0.76 16.16 -6.56
C ARG A 131 -1.56 14.90 -6.25
N SER A 132 -1.00 13.74 -6.56
CA SER A 132 -1.65 12.45 -6.28
C SER A 132 -1.88 12.27 -4.78
N THR A 133 -0.88 12.58 -3.97
CA THR A 133 -0.95 12.49 -2.50
C THR A 133 -2.03 13.41 -1.93
N GLU A 134 -2.12 14.62 -2.46
CA GLU A 134 -3.14 15.59 -2.06
C GLU A 134 -4.55 15.06 -2.35
N ILE A 135 -4.76 14.46 -3.51
CA ILE A 135 -6.04 13.87 -3.89
C ILE A 135 -6.38 12.70 -2.96
N THR A 136 -5.40 11.86 -2.65
CA THR A 136 -5.57 10.74 -1.71
C THR A 136 -6.06 11.23 -0.35
N GLU A 137 -5.39 12.23 0.21
CA GLU A 137 -5.76 12.80 1.51
C GLU A 137 -7.20 13.31 1.50
N LYS A 138 -7.56 13.99 0.44
CA LYS A 138 -8.92 14.53 0.28
C LYS A 138 -9.96 13.42 0.19
N MET A 139 -9.70 12.38 -0.61
CA MET A 139 -10.62 11.25 -0.74
C MET A 139 -10.79 10.49 0.57
N PHE A 140 -9.70 10.22 1.27
CA PHE A 140 -9.77 9.51 2.55
C PHE A 140 -10.57 10.31 3.59
N LYS A 141 -10.37 11.63 3.61
CA LYS A 141 -11.11 12.49 4.53
C LYS A 141 -12.60 12.47 4.22
N GLU A 142 -12.99 12.58 2.95
CA GLU A 142 -14.39 12.52 2.54
C GLU A 142 -15.01 11.16 2.87
N ALA A 143 -14.26 10.08 2.69
CA ALA A 143 -14.74 8.71 2.96
C ALA A 143 -14.72 8.34 4.45
N GLY A 144 -14.16 9.19 5.30
CA GLY A 144 -14.07 8.92 6.74
C GLY A 144 -12.97 7.94 7.11
N ILE A 145 -11.98 7.75 6.24
CA ILE A 145 -10.83 6.88 6.52
C ILE A 145 -9.76 7.67 7.27
N ILE A 146 -9.28 7.10 8.37
CA ILE A 146 -8.16 7.68 9.14
C ILE A 146 -6.88 7.40 8.35
N TYR A 147 -6.11 8.45 8.05
CA TYR A 147 -4.87 8.31 7.30
C TYR A 147 -3.71 8.89 8.10
N ASP A 148 -2.88 8.00 8.66
CA ASP A 148 -1.70 8.37 9.44
C ASP A 148 -0.45 8.21 8.57
N GLN A 149 0.28 9.30 8.38
CA GLN A 149 1.51 9.33 7.59
C GLN A 149 2.68 9.60 8.54
N ILE A 150 3.68 8.72 8.47
CA ILE A 150 4.82 8.75 9.40
C ILE A 150 6.11 9.10 8.66
#